data_89058673d2823381e05381a17d5e2096
#
_entry.id   89058673d2823381e05381a17d5e2096
#
_cell.length_a   1.000
_cell.length_b   1.000
_cell.length_c   1.000
_cell.angle_alpha   90.00
_cell.angle_beta   90.00
_cell.angle_gamma   90.00
#
_symmetry.space_group_name_H-M   'P 1'
#
loop_
_entity.id
_entity.type
_entity.pdbx_description
1 polymer ?
#
loop_
_entity_poly.entity_id
_entity_poly.type
_entity_poly.pdbx_seq_one_letter_code
_entity_poly.pdbx_strand_id
1 'polypeptide(L)'
;MSVAAPRELKTGAIVEETLGVLERCAVPFLLFIVALTLLNGAVGYYGLEYTSVTQQVLKGVVGFTVGVAAAYFLYEAVLARTGLRSRQADDAFLPFIGLAVITTLAIMVGLVALVIPGLYLIARWSIAAPVLMIDGKGPIKALQDSWERTRGSDFSILVAVLLFYGVPTLASIAASLVFGPEDPLGIGISQLASAVASALGVAMAAGIYGRMVGGKEDAKVFA
;
A
#
# COMPACT_ATOMS: atom_id res chain seq x y z
N MET A 1 1.09 -34.74 6.38
CA MET A 1 1.78 -33.45 6.25
C MET A 1 1.16 -32.49 7.27
N SER A 2 1.83 -32.23 8.38
CA SER A 2 1.37 -31.26 9.38
C SER A 2 1.50 -29.87 8.78
N VAL A 3 0.39 -29.20 8.49
CA VAL A 3 0.36 -27.78 8.13
C VAL A 3 0.71 -27.04 9.41
N ALA A 4 1.94 -26.49 9.49
CA ALA A 4 2.32 -25.64 10.60
C ALA A 4 1.28 -24.53 10.73
N ALA A 5 0.72 -24.38 11.93
CA ALA A 5 -0.28 -23.35 12.22
C ALA A 5 0.27 -21.97 11.79
N PRO A 6 -0.53 -21.12 11.15
CA PRO A 6 -0.09 -19.79 10.77
C PRO A 6 0.40 -19.06 12.03
N ARG A 7 1.65 -18.61 12.01
CA ARG A 7 2.20 -17.79 13.10
C ARG A 7 1.38 -16.51 13.19
N GLU A 8 0.64 -16.33 14.27
CA GLU A 8 -0.06 -15.08 14.55
C GLU A 8 0.97 -13.94 14.60
N LEU A 9 0.83 -12.99 13.67
CA LEU A 9 1.64 -11.78 13.64
C LEU A 9 1.13 -10.82 14.73
N LYS A 10 2.00 -10.46 15.67
CA LYS A 10 1.69 -9.41 16.64
C LYS A 10 1.86 -8.03 15.99
N THR A 11 0.99 -7.07 16.31
CA THR A 11 1.04 -5.69 15.77
C THR A 11 2.42 -5.05 15.95
N GLY A 12 3.04 -5.19 17.14
CA GLY A 12 4.38 -4.66 17.39
C GLY A 12 5.44 -5.19 16.43
N ALA A 13 5.36 -6.47 16.09
CA ALA A 13 6.27 -7.08 15.13
C ALA A 13 6.05 -6.55 13.68
N ILE A 14 4.82 -6.24 13.30
CA ILE A 14 4.50 -5.61 12.00
C ILE A 14 5.11 -4.21 11.96
N VAL A 15 4.95 -3.43 13.02
CA VAL A 15 5.52 -2.08 13.13
C VAL A 15 7.04 -2.11 13.04
N GLU A 16 7.70 -2.99 13.79
CA GLU A 16 9.15 -3.16 13.78
C GLU A 16 9.69 -3.50 12.38
N GLU A 17 9.08 -4.47 11.70
CA GLU A 17 9.47 -4.83 10.33
C GLU A 17 9.22 -3.69 9.33
N THR A 18 8.11 -2.98 9.48
CA THR A 18 7.82 -1.81 8.64
C THR A 18 8.89 -0.73 8.80
N LEU A 19 9.27 -0.42 10.03
CA LEU A 19 10.34 0.54 10.32
C LEU A 19 11.69 0.05 9.78
N GLY A 20 12.01 -1.23 9.95
CA GLY A 20 13.23 -1.83 9.39
C GLY A 20 13.31 -1.76 7.86
N VAL A 21 12.19 -1.91 7.16
CA VAL A 21 12.11 -1.73 5.70
C VAL A 21 12.32 -0.25 5.33
N LEU A 22 11.71 0.68 6.07
CA LEU A 22 11.88 2.12 5.85
C LEU A 22 13.34 2.54 6.03
N GLU A 23 14.02 2.09 7.09
CA GLU A 23 15.43 2.40 7.35
C GLU A 23 16.34 1.90 6.22
N ARG A 24 16.18 0.63 5.81
CA ARG A 24 16.98 0.02 4.72
C ARG A 24 16.75 0.67 3.37
N CYS A 25 15.55 1.20 3.15
CA CYS A 25 15.10 1.76 1.86
C CYS A 25 14.79 3.26 1.96
N ALA A 26 15.38 4.01 2.90
CA ALA A 26 15.02 5.41 3.16
C ALA A 26 15.06 6.29 1.89
N VAL A 27 16.07 6.14 1.05
CA VAL A 27 16.22 6.96 -0.18
C VAL A 27 15.06 6.75 -1.17
N PRO A 28 14.69 5.51 -1.58
CA PRO A 28 13.50 5.29 -2.41
C PRO A 28 12.22 5.86 -1.80
N PHE A 29 12.01 5.69 -0.49
CA PHE A 29 10.83 6.22 0.17
C PHE A 29 10.78 7.75 0.15
N LEU A 30 11.90 8.42 0.43
CA LEU A 30 11.97 9.88 0.36
C LEU A 30 11.72 10.39 -1.05
N LEU A 31 12.36 9.80 -2.07
CA LEU A 31 12.13 10.17 -3.46
C LEU A 31 10.67 9.97 -3.88
N PHE A 32 10.06 8.86 -3.48
CA PHE A 32 8.65 8.58 -3.74
C PHE A 32 7.73 9.62 -3.10
N ILE A 33 7.93 9.91 -1.79
CA ILE A 33 7.11 10.88 -1.06
C ILE A 33 7.23 12.26 -1.70
N VAL A 34 8.45 12.73 -1.97
CA VAL A 34 8.67 14.03 -2.58
C VAL A 34 8.06 14.11 -3.99
N ALA A 35 8.34 13.13 -4.85
CA ALA A 35 7.83 13.09 -6.21
C ALA A 35 6.30 13.05 -6.24
N LEU A 36 5.70 12.19 -5.43
CA LEU A 36 4.24 12.02 -5.40
C LEU A 36 3.55 13.27 -4.81
N THR A 37 4.13 13.86 -3.76
CA THR A 37 3.61 15.11 -3.16
C THR A 37 3.63 16.25 -4.15
N LEU A 38 4.75 16.46 -4.84
CA LEU A 38 4.89 17.54 -5.83
C LEU A 38 3.94 17.34 -7.01
N LEU A 39 3.89 16.12 -7.53
CA LEU A 39 3.06 15.80 -8.70
C LEU A 39 1.56 15.92 -8.38
N ASN A 40 1.10 15.28 -7.32
CA ASN A 40 -0.31 15.36 -6.90
C ASN A 40 -0.67 16.74 -6.35
N GLY A 41 0.27 17.44 -5.71
CA GLY A 41 0.10 18.82 -5.27
C GLY A 41 -0.10 19.76 -6.46
N ALA A 42 0.70 19.62 -7.52
CA ALA A 42 0.52 20.38 -8.75
C ALA A 42 -0.85 20.07 -9.42
N VAL A 43 -1.19 18.79 -9.58
CA VAL A 43 -2.49 18.36 -10.12
C VAL A 43 -3.64 18.86 -9.23
N GLY A 44 -3.46 18.88 -7.92
CA GLY A 44 -4.41 19.42 -6.95
C GLY A 44 -4.63 20.92 -7.15
N TYR A 45 -3.56 21.70 -7.20
CA TYR A 45 -3.60 23.15 -7.33
C TYR A 45 -4.18 23.60 -8.67
N TYR A 46 -3.65 23.10 -9.79
CA TYR A 46 -4.18 23.46 -11.11
C TYR A 46 -5.59 22.88 -11.34
N GLY A 47 -5.97 21.82 -10.66
CA GLY A 47 -7.29 21.21 -10.74
C GLY A 47 -8.38 21.97 -10.00
N LEU A 48 -8.08 23.06 -9.28
CA LEU A 48 -9.09 23.94 -8.67
C LEU A 48 -9.96 24.63 -9.71
N GLU A 49 -9.44 24.85 -10.93
CA GLU A 49 -10.17 25.46 -12.04
C GLU A 49 -11.14 24.45 -12.75
N TYR A 50 -11.08 23.17 -12.38
CA TYR A 50 -11.90 22.13 -13.02
C TYR A 50 -13.32 22.13 -12.45
N THR A 51 -14.24 22.73 -13.18
CA THR A 51 -15.66 22.84 -12.81
C THR A 51 -16.53 21.72 -13.37
N SER A 52 -16.11 21.07 -14.48
CA SER A 52 -16.88 20.00 -15.11
C SER A 52 -16.61 18.63 -14.48
N VAL A 53 -17.65 17.79 -14.43
CA VAL A 53 -17.53 16.39 -13.96
C VAL A 53 -16.49 15.62 -14.78
N THR A 54 -16.43 15.83 -16.09
CA THR A 54 -15.47 15.18 -16.98
C THR A 54 -14.03 15.51 -16.60
N GLN A 55 -13.73 16.79 -16.28
CA GLN A 55 -12.39 17.20 -15.84
C GLN A 55 -12.02 16.61 -14.50
N GLN A 56 -12.96 16.52 -13.56
CA GLN A 56 -12.73 15.88 -12.25
C GLN A 56 -12.47 14.37 -12.39
N VAL A 57 -13.22 13.68 -13.25
CA VAL A 57 -12.98 12.26 -13.55
C VAL A 57 -11.61 12.07 -14.20
N LEU A 58 -11.25 12.90 -15.18
CA LEU A 58 -9.94 12.83 -15.83
C LEU A 58 -8.80 13.05 -14.82
N LYS A 59 -8.91 14.03 -13.93
CA LYS A 59 -7.97 14.26 -12.83
C LYS A 59 -7.84 13.02 -11.94
N GLY A 60 -8.96 12.40 -11.58
CA GLY A 60 -8.96 11.16 -10.79
C GLY A 60 -8.24 10.00 -11.48
N VAL A 61 -8.52 9.80 -12.79
CA VAL A 61 -7.87 8.75 -13.59
C VAL A 61 -6.37 8.99 -13.71
N VAL A 62 -5.95 10.22 -14.00
CA VAL A 62 -4.52 10.58 -14.09
C VAL A 62 -3.83 10.35 -12.73
N GLY A 63 -4.41 10.86 -11.65
CA GLY A 63 -3.86 10.67 -10.30
C GLY A 63 -3.75 9.20 -9.91
N PHE A 64 -4.77 8.39 -10.20
CA PHE A 64 -4.76 6.94 -9.97
C PHE A 64 -3.64 6.26 -10.77
N THR A 65 -3.55 6.53 -12.07
CA THR A 65 -2.54 5.91 -12.94
C THR A 65 -1.12 6.25 -12.49
N VAL A 66 -0.88 7.51 -12.18
CA VAL A 66 0.41 7.97 -11.64
C VAL A 66 0.72 7.32 -10.30
N GLY A 67 -0.27 7.25 -9.39
CA GLY A 67 -0.12 6.61 -8.09
C GLY A 67 0.22 5.11 -8.20
N VAL A 68 -0.46 4.39 -9.09
CA VAL A 68 -0.19 2.96 -9.35
C VAL A 68 1.20 2.75 -9.94
N ALA A 69 1.60 3.56 -10.93
CA ALA A 69 2.94 3.48 -11.51
C ALA A 69 4.03 3.78 -10.48
N ALA A 70 3.86 4.85 -9.71
CA ALA A 70 4.80 5.21 -8.66
C ALA A 70 4.92 4.11 -7.58
N ALA A 71 3.80 3.52 -7.15
CA ALA A 71 3.78 2.42 -6.20
C ALA A 71 4.50 1.18 -6.76
N TYR A 72 4.30 0.85 -8.03
CA TYR A 72 5.01 -0.24 -8.68
C TYR A 72 6.53 -0.06 -8.63
N PHE A 73 7.03 1.12 -9.02
CA PHE A 73 8.47 1.40 -8.97
C PHE A 73 9.01 1.43 -7.54
N LEU A 74 8.22 1.88 -6.58
CA LEU A 74 8.61 1.82 -5.17
C LEU A 74 8.72 0.36 -4.69
N TYR A 75 7.74 -0.50 -5.00
CA TYR A 75 7.83 -1.93 -4.71
C TYR A 75 9.05 -2.56 -5.35
N GLU A 76 9.32 -2.31 -6.62
CA GLU A 76 10.52 -2.78 -7.32
C GLU A 76 11.79 -2.40 -6.56
N ALA A 77 11.93 -1.12 -6.19
CA ALA A 77 13.10 -0.62 -5.46
C ALA A 77 13.24 -1.24 -4.06
N VAL A 78 12.13 -1.42 -3.34
CA VAL A 78 12.12 -2.04 -2.02
C VAL A 78 12.46 -3.52 -2.10
N LEU A 79 11.82 -4.27 -3.00
CA LEU A 79 12.06 -5.70 -3.17
C LEU A 79 13.48 -6.02 -3.64
N ALA A 80 14.07 -5.16 -4.50
CA ALA A 80 15.47 -5.28 -4.91
C ALA A 80 16.43 -5.08 -3.74
N ARG A 81 16.18 -4.12 -2.84
CA ARG A 81 17.04 -3.82 -1.69
C ARG A 81 16.87 -4.77 -0.52
N THR A 82 15.69 -5.34 -0.35
CA THR A 82 15.43 -6.36 0.70
C THR A 82 15.84 -7.77 0.29
N GLY A 83 16.32 -7.96 -0.95
CA GLY A 83 16.71 -9.28 -1.46
C GLY A 83 15.55 -10.21 -1.78
N LEU A 84 14.31 -9.70 -1.74
CA LEU A 84 13.09 -10.47 -2.00
C LEU A 84 12.72 -10.54 -3.49
N ARG A 85 13.49 -9.87 -4.37
CA ARG A 85 13.19 -9.84 -5.81
C ARG A 85 13.35 -11.22 -6.44
N SER A 86 12.29 -11.73 -7.05
CA SER A 86 12.32 -12.94 -7.89
C SER A 86 12.71 -12.60 -9.33
N ARG A 87 13.50 -13.49 -9.98
CA ARG A 87 13.82 -13.37 -11.42
C ARG A 87 12.61 -13.56 -12.34
N GLN A 88 11.49 -14.04 -11.83
CA GLN A 88 10.24 -14.28 -12.59
C GLN A 88 9.36 -13.05 -12.74
N ALA A 89 9.76 -11.90 -12.20
CA ALA A 89 8.94 -10.68 -12.12
C ALA A 89 9.15 -9.71 -13.29
N ASP A 90 9.81 -10.13 -14.39
CA ASP A 90 10.18 -9.21 -15.49
C ASP A 90 8.97 -8.58 -16.21
N ASP A 91 7.74 -9.16 -16.09
CA ASP A 91 6.51 -8.64 -16.71
C ASP A 91 5.36 -8.39 -15.70
N ALA A 92 5.68 -7.99 -14.47
CA ALA A 92 4.68 -7.81 -13.41
C ALA A 92 3.87 -6.49 -13.52
N PHE A 93 4.25 -5.55 -14.37
CA PHE A 93 3.62 -4.21 -14.41
C PHE A 93 2.15 -4.27 -14.80
N LEU A 94 1.79 -4.96 -15.88
CA LEU A 94 0.40 -5.06 -16.33
C LEU A 94 -0.48 -5.85 -15.34
N PRO A 95 -0.05 -7.02 -14.82
CA PRO A 95 -0.73 -7.68 -13.71
C PRO A 95 -0.90 -6.80 -12.45
N PHE A 96 0.11 -5.97 -12.12
CA PHE A 96 0.04 -5.04 -10.98
C PHE A 96 -1.04 -3.97 -11.17
N ILE A 97 -1.18 -3.40 -12.38
CA ILE A 97 -2.29 -2.50 -12.71
C ILE A 97 -3.63 -3.21 -12.51
N GLY A 98 -3.77 -4.44 -13.02
CA GLY A 98 -4.98 -5.24 -12.83
C GLY A 98 -5.30 -5.47 -11.35
N LEU A 99 -4.29 -5.79 -10.53
CA LEU A 99 -4.43 -5.92 -9.08
C LEU A 99 -4.91 -4.59 -8.47
N ALA A 100 -4.28 -3.47 -8.80
CA ALA A 100 -4.62 -2.16 -8.28
C ALA A 100 -6.07 -1.76 -8.61
N VAL A 101 -6.53 -2.01 -9.82
CA VAL A 101 -7.92 -1.74 -10.23
C VAL A 101 -8.90 -2.60 -9.44
N ILE A 102 -8.68 -3.91 -9.38
CA ILE A 102 -9.56 -4.84 -8.68
C ILE A 102 -9.64 -4.50 -7.19
N THR A 103 -8.49 -4.28 -6.54
CA THR A 103 -8.44 -3.95 -5.11
C THR A 103 -9.13 -2.63 -4.82
N THR A 104 -8.87 -1.60 -5.62
CA THR A 104 -9.47 -0.27 -5.44
C THR A 104 -10.99 -0.33 -5.57
N LEU A 105 -11.50 -0.96 -6.62
CA LEU A 105 -12.95 -1.08 -6.83
C LEU A 105 -13.62 -1.89 -5.70
N ALA A 106 -13.04 -3.00 -5.30
CA ALA A 106 -13.60 -3.84 -4.24
C ALA A 106 -13.57 -3.13 -2.86
N ILE A 107 -12.47 -2.42 -2.54
CA ILE A 107 -12.37 -1.63 -1.31
C ILE A 107 -13.36 -0.47 -1.32
N MET A 108 -13.51 0.25 -2.44
CA MET A 108 -14.50 1.31 -2.58
C MET A 108 -15.92 0.80 -2.35
N VAL A 109 -16.29 -0.30 -2.97
CA VAL A 109 -17.61 -0.94 -2.76
C VAL A 109 -17.76 -1.37 -1.29
N GLY A 110 -16.73 -1.95 -0.70
CA GLY A 110 -16.72 -2.35 0.72
C GLY A 110 -16.91 -1.17 1.66
N LEU A 111 -16.22 -0.05 1.42
CA LEU A 111 -16.32 1.16 2.24
C LEU A 111 -17.67 1.87 2.09
N VAL A 112 -18.23 1.90 0.88
CA VAL A 112 -19.55 2.50 0.61
C VAL A 112 -20.68 1.65 1.23
N ALA A 113 -20.57 0.32 1.12
CA ALA A 113 -21.57 -0.58 1.72
C ALA A 113 -21.54 -0.53 3.25
N LEU A 114 -20.37 -0.68 3.83
CA LEU A 114 -20.10 -0.58 5.27
C LEU A 114 -18.59 -0.36 5.47
N VAL A 115 -18.18 0.57 6.30
CA VAL A 115 -16.76 0.90 6.56
C VAL A 115 -15.96 -0.32 7.03
N ILE A 116 -16.54 -1.16 7.89
CA ILE A 116 -15.88 -2.35 8.46
C ILE A 116 -15.46 -3.36 7.39
N PRO A 117 -16.31 -3.81 6.45
CA PRO A 117 -15.89 -4.69 5.36
C PRO A 117 -14.78 -4.08 4.49
N GLY A 118 -14.83 -2.78 4.20
CA GLY A 118 -13.77 -2.12 3.44
C GLY A 118 -12.41 -2.19 4.14
N LEU A 119 -12.36 -1.86 5.43
CA LEU A 119 -11.14 -1.97 6.25
C LEU A 119 -10.66 -3.42 6.37
N TYR A 120 -11.57 -4.37 6.48
CA TYR A 120 -11.24 -5.79 6.51
C TYR A 120 -10.61 -6.26 5.20
N LEU A 121 -11.11 -5.81 4.04
CA LEU A 121 -10.50 -6.09 2.75
C LEU A 121 -9.08 -5.52 2.63
N ILE A 122 -8.85 -4.29 3.11
CA ILE A 122 -7.50 -3.69 3.15
C ILE A 122 -6.54 -4.56 3.96
N ALA A 123 -6.96 -5.02 5.14
CA ALA A 123 -6.13 -5.89 5.97
C ALA A 123 -5.83 -7.24 5.29
N ARG A 124 -6.84 -7.88 4.68
CA ARG A 124 -6.71 -9.18 4.04
C ARG A 124 -5.87 -9.16 2.76
N TRP A 125 -5.91 -8.07 2.03
CA TRP A 125 -5.17 -7.90 0.78
C TRP A 125 -3.88 -7.09 0.94
N SER A 126 -3.48 -6.83 2.17
CA SER A 126 -2.29 -6.03 2.50
C SER A 126 -0.99 -6.53 1.84
N ILE A 127 -0.84 -7.84 1.63
CA ILE A 127 0.35 -8.44 1.02
C ILE A 127 0.13 -8.91 -0.43
N ALA A 128 -1.01 -8.56 -1.06
CA ALA A 128 -1.31 -9.04 -2.42
C ALA A 128 -0.29 -8.53 -3.45
N ALA A 129 0.19 -7.30 -3.32
CA ALA A 129 1.19 -6.72 -4.21
C ALA A 129 2.56 -7.44 -4.12
N PRO A 130 3.17 -7.64 -2.93
CA PRO A 130 4.37 -8.49 -2.83
C PRO A 130 4.17 -9.92 -3.34
N VAL A 131 3.02 -10.56 -3.04
CA VAL A 131 2.72 -11.90 -3.55
C VAL A 131 2.71 -11.92 -5.08
N LEU A 132 2.07 -10.94 -5.72
CA LEU A 132 2.06 -10.84 -7.18
C LEU A 132 3.48 -10.68 -7.72
N MET A 133 4.25 -9.74 -7.18
CA MET A 133 5.56 -9.36 -7.72
C MET A 133 6.66 -10.39 -7.44
N ILE A 134 6.59 -11.09 -6.30
CA ILE A 134 7.62 -12.05 -5.89
C ILE A 134 7.28 -13.47 -6.36
N ASP A 135 6.04 -13.89 -6.17
CA ASP A 135 5.59 -15.25 -6.53
C ASP A 135 5.22 -15.36 -8.02
N GLY A 136 5.21 -14.25 -8.79
CA GLY A 136 4.87 -14.23 -10.21
C GLY A 136 3.43 -14.66 -10.52
N LYS A 137 2.50 -14.40 -9.59
CA LYS A 137 1.10 -14.84 -9.68
C LYS A 137 0.22 -13.78 -10.33
N GLY A 138 -0.82 -14.20 -11.06
CA GLY A 138 -1.82 -13.27 -11.58
C GLY A 138 -2.62 -12.59 -10.45
N PRO A 139 -3.30 -11.45 -10.75
CA PRO A 139 -3.96 -10.60 -9.75
C PRO A 139 -4.93 -11.35 -8.83
N ILE A 140 -5.83 -12.15 -9.40
CA ILE A 140 -6.84 -12.91 -8.63
C ILE A 140 -6.18 -13.92 -7.69
N LYS A 141 -5.14 -14.61 -8.17
CA LYS A 141 -4.43 -15.59 -7.35
C LYS A 141 -3.61 -14.94 -6.25
N ALA A 142 -3.04 -13.78 -6.52
CA ALA A 142 -2.35 -12.98 -5.51
C ALA A 142 -3.29 -12.51 -4.39
N LEU A 143 -4.53 -12.12 -4.72
CA LEU A 143 -5.57 -11.78 -3.73
C LEU A 143 -5.98 -12.99 -2.89
N GLN A 144 -6.18 -14.15 -3.51
CA GLN A 144 -6.52 -15.39 -2.81
C GLN A 144 -5.40 -15.81 -1.86
N ASP A 145 -4.15 -15.81 -2.34
CA ASP A 145 -3.00 -16.17 -1.53
C ASP A 145 -2.76 -15.18 -0.39
N SER A 146 -2.96 -13.88 -0.64
CA SER A 146 -2.92 -12.85 0.41
C SER A 146 -3.96 -13.14 1.48
N TRP A 147 -5.19 -13.45 1.06
CA TRP A 147 -6.30 -13.80 1.96
C TRP A 147 -5.98 -15.01 2.84
N GLU A 148 -5.42 -16.06 2.27
CA GLU A 148 -5.05 -17.27 3.01
C GLU A 148 -3.89 -17.03 3.97
N ARG A 149 -2.83 -16.32 3.51
CA ARG A 149 -1.63 -16.08 4.30
C ARG A 149 -1.86 -15.14 5.48
N THR A 150 -2.78 -14.16 5.35
CA THR A 150 -3.11 -13.21 6.43
C THR A 150 -4.12 -13.78 7.44
N ARG A 151 -4.65 -14.98 7.20
CA ARG A 151 -5.63 -15.62 8.08
C ARG A 151 -5.05 -15.86 9.47
N GLY A 152 -5.80 -15.44 10.51
CA GLY A 152 -5.39 -15.54 11.91
C GLY A 152 -4.59 -14.33 12.42
N SER A 153 -4.14 -13.42 11.53
CA SER A 153 -3.45 -12.17 11.91
C SER A 153 -4.28 -10.93 11.61
N ASP A 154 -5.57 -11.10 11.30
CA ASP A 154 -6.47 -10.07 10.80
C ASP A 154 -6.50 -8.84 11.69
N PHE A 155 -6.65 -9.04 13.00
CA PHE A 155 -6.74 -7.94 13.96
C PHE A 155 -5.42 -7.16 14.06
N SER A 156 -4.29 -7.87 14.11
CA SER A 156 -2.96 -7.24 14.19
C SER A 156 -2.64 -6.43 12.93
N ILE A 157 -3.01 -6.95 11.75
CA ILE A 157 -2.84 -6.24 10.47
C ILE A 157 -3.80 -5.05 10.41
N LEU A 158 -5.05 -5.20 10.85
CA LEU A 158 -6.02 -4.12 10.88
C LEU A 158 -5.54 -2.96 11.76
N VAL A 159 -5.00 -3.24 12.95
CA VAL A 159 -4.44 -2.21 13.82
C VAL A 159 -3.25 -1.52 13.15
N ALA A 160 -2.38 -2.26 12.48
CA ALA A 160 -1.26 -1.67 11.73
C ALA A 160 -1.77 -0.80 10.56
N VAL A 161 -2.79 -1.24 9.82
CA VAL A 161 -3.45 -0.45 8.77
C VAL A 161 -4.01 0.85 9.34
N LEU A 162 -4.74 0.78 10.46
CA LEU A 162 -5.29 1.97 11.10
C LEU A 162 -4.18 2.93 11.57
N LEU A 163 -3.05 2.42 12.05
CA LEU A 163 -1.93 3.24 12.44
C LEU A 163 -1.27 3.92 11.22
N PHE A 164 -0.91 3.16 10.19
CA PHE A 164 -0.13 3.66 9.07
C PHE A 164 -0.94 4.45 8.04
N TYR A 165 -2.23 4.18 7.89
CA TYR A 165 -3.13 4.95 7.03
C TYR A 165 -3.99 5.94 7.79
N GLY A 166 -4.46 5.59 8.99
CA GLY A 166 -5.34 6.43 9.78
C GLY A 166 -4.68 7.71 10.26
N VAL A 167 -3.44 7.64 10.78
CA VAL A 167 -2.72 8.84 11.26
C VAL A 167 -2.48 9.87 10.15
N PRO A 168 -1.94 9.50 8.97
CA PRO A 168 -1.82 10.45 7.86
C PRO A 168 -3.17 10.96 7.35
N THR A 169 -4.20 10.11 7.31
CA THR A 169 -5.56 10.53 6.91
C THR A 169 -6.12 11.59 7.86
N LEU A 170 -5.96 11.40 9.16
CA LEU A 170 -6.37 12.40 10.17
C LEU A 170 -5.59 13.72 10.00
N ALA A 171 -4.29 13.66 9.69
CA ALA A 171 -3.49 14.84 9.40
C ALA A 171 -4.00 15.58 8.14
N SER A 172 -4.37 14.84 7.09
CA SER A 172 -4.98 15.42 5.88
C SER A 172 -6.33 16.10 6.17
N ILE A 173 -7.19 15.46 6.94
CA ILE A 173 -8.48 16.03 7.36
C ILE A 173 -8.26 17.29 8.20
N ALA A 174 -7.36 17.25 9.18
CA ALA A 174 -7.04 18.39 10.01
C ALA A 174 -6.50 19.58 9.19
N ALA A 175 -5.62 19.31 8.21
CA ALA A 175 -5.13 20.34 7.30
C ALA A 175 -6.27 21.00 6.49
N SER A 176 -7.18 20.20 5.96
CA SER A 176 -8.33 20.70 5.20
C SER A 176 -9.30 21.54 6.06
N LEU A 177 -9.45 21.18 7.34
CA LEU A 177 -10.28 21.94 8.29
C LEU A 177 -9.64 23.25 8.72
N VAL A 178 -8.31 23.29 8.88
CA VAL A 178 -7.57 24.48 9.35
C VAL A 178 -7.33 25.49 8.24
N PHE A 179 -6.87 25.04 7.08
CA PHE A 179 -6.48 25.90 5.96
C PHE A 179 -7.58 26.06 4.92
N GLY A 180 -8.55 25.15 4.89
CA GLY A 180 -9.55 25.04 3.83
C GLY A 180 -9.10 24.12 2.67
N PRO A 181 -10.07 23.60 1.90
CA PRO A 181 -9.80 22.61 0.85
C PRO A 181 -9.14 23.21 -0.41
N GLU A 182 -9.21 24.52 -0.59
CA GLU A 182 -8.68 25.24 -1.76
C GLU A 182 -7.35 25.96 -1.46
N ASP A 183 -6.95 26.04 -0.18
CA ASP A 183 -5.71 26.69 0.20
C ASP A 183 -4.49 25.87 -0.24
N PRO A 184 -3.46 26.48 -0.88
CA PRO A 184 -2.27 25.76 -1.34
C PRO A 184 -1.51 25.01 -0.23
N LEU A 185 -1.49 25.54 1.00
CA LEU A 185 -0.86 24.85 2.14
C LEU A 185 -1.69 23.65 2.56
N GLY A 186 -3.03 23.79 2.62
CA GLY A 186 -3.96 22.70 2.89
C GLY A 186 -3.81 21.56 1.88
N ILE A 187 -3.75 21.91 0.58
CA ILE A 187 -3.50 20.93 -0.50
C ILE A 187 -2.13 20.27 -0.31
N GLY A 188 -1.07 21.05 -0.10
CA GLY A 188 0.29 20.53 0.08
C GLY A 188 0.41 19.52 1.22
N ILE A 189 -0.12 19.86 2.40
CA ILE A 189 -0.11 18.99 3.58
C ILE A 189 -0.93 17.71 3.33
N SER A 190 -2.10 17.83 2.70
CA SER A 190 -2.96 16.68 2.37
C SER A 190 -2.28 15.71 1.39
N GLN A 191 -1.59 16.23 0.37
CA GLN A 191 -0.85 15.41 -0.59
C GLN A 191 0.38 14.76 0.05
N LEU A 192 1.09 15.49 0.93
CA LEU A 192 2.19 14.92 1.70
C LEU A 192 1.70 13.76 2.59
N ALA A 193 0.62 13.96 3.32
CA ALA A 193 0.02 12.93 4.17
C ALA A 193 -0.39 11.69 3.35
N SER A 194 -0.99 11.88 2.18
CA SER A 194 -1.37 10.79 1.27
C SER A 194 -0.15 10.04 0.72
N ALA A 195 0.92 10.76 0.35
CA ALA A 195 2.15 10.15 -0.12
C ALA A 195 2.86 9.35 0.99
N VAL A 196 2.87 9.87 2.21
CA VAL A 196 3.38 9.16 3.40
C VAL A 196 2.57 7.91 3.69
N ALA A 197 1.23 7.99 3.67
CA ALA A 197 0.36 6.83 3.86
C ALA A 197 0.65 5.72 2.83
N SER A 198 0.80 6.10 1.55
CA SER A 198 1.12 5.16 0.47
C SER A 198 2.49 4.51 0.67
N ALA A 199 3.51 5.29 1.05
CA ALA A 199 4.85 4.81 1.35
C ALA A 199 4.85 3.81 2.52
N LEU A 200 4.16 4.14 3.62
CA LEU A 200 4.00 3.28 4.79
C LEU A 200 3.26 1.98 4.43
N GLY A 201 2.26 2.04 3.55
CA GLY A 201 1.56 0.87 3.04
C GLY A 201 2.47 -0.09 2.28
N VAL A 202 3.35 0.42 1.42
CA VAL A 202 4.34 -0.39 0.70
C VAL A 202 5.35 -1.02 1.67
N ALA A 203 5.86 -0.24 2.64
CA ALA A 203 6.80 -0.73 3.65
C ALA A 203 6.16 -1.83 4.51
N MET A 204 4.92 -1.62 4.96
CA MET A 204 4.15 -2.60 5.74
C MET A 204 3.92 -3.90 4.97
N ALA A 205 3.49 -3.80 3.71
CA ALA A 205 3.25 -4.97 2.87
C ALA A 205 4.52 -5.79 2.65
N ALA A 206 5.64 -5.13 2.36
CA ALA A 206 6.95 -5.77 2.19
C ALA A 206 7.45 -6.40 3.50
N GLY A 207 7.31 -5.71 4.63
CA GLY A 207 7.70 -6.20 5.95
C GLY A 207 6.90 -7.44 6.38
N ILE A 208 5.56 -7.40 6.25
CA ILE A 208 4.69 -8.56 6.55
C ILE A 208 5.07 -9.75 5.67
N TYR A 209 5.23 -9.53 4.36
CA TYR A 209 5.60 -10.60 3.43
C TYR A 209 6.96 -11.20 3.77
N GLY A 210 7.98 -10.36 3.99
CA GLY A 210 9.33 -10.81 4.34
C GLY A 210 9.35 -11.69 5.60
N ARG A 211 8.59 -11.30 6.63
CA ARG A 211 8.46 -12.10 7.86
C ARG A 211 7.73 -13.43 7.67
N MET A 212 6.74 -13.46 6.77
CA MET A 212 6.03 -14.70 6.44
C MET A 212 6.89 -15.69 5.65
N VAL A 213 7.80 -15.19 4.80
CA VAL A 213 8.71 -16.03 3.99
C VAL A 213 9.94 -16.44 4.81
N GLY A 214 10.59 -15.51 5.52
CA GLY A 214 11.77 -15.80 6.36
C GLY A 214 11.49 -16.86 7.42
N GLY A 215 10.32 -16.83 8.06
CA GLY A 215 9.91 -17.87 9.00
C GLY A 215 9.72 -19.28 8.40
N LYS A 216 9.63 -19.40 7.06
CA LYS A 216 9.61 -20.70 6.37
C LYS A 216 11.00 -21.23 6.05
N GLU A 217 11.97 -20.36 5.83
CA GLU A 217 13.37 -20.76 5.61
C GLU A 217 14.01 -21.24 6.91
N ASP A 218 13.77 -20.54 8.02
CA ASP A 218 14.22 -20.98 9.34
C ASP A 218 13.64 -22.36 9.71
N ALA A 219 12.38 -22.63 9.39
CA ALA A 219 11.75 -23.92 9.65
C ALA A 219 12.32 -25.07 8.79
N LYS A 220 12.88 -24.77 7.60
CA LYS A 220 13.53 -25.79 6.76
C LYS A 220 14.94 -26.15 7.19
N VAL A 221 15.61 -25.23 7.90
CA VAL A 221 16.97 -25.47 8.44
C VAL A 221 16.94 -26.39 9.65
N PHE A 222 15.79 -26.47 10.35
CA PHE A 222 15.60 -27.32 11.56
C PHE A 222 14.76 -28.60 11.32
N ALA A 223 14.38 -28.89 10.06
CA ALA A 223 13.67 -30.11 9.66
C ALA A 223 14.58 -31.04 8.88
#